data_684a6eeb5bb088e6f11cc44b5c7e10cd
#
_entry.id   684a6eeb5bb088e6f11cc44b5c7e10cd
#
_cell.length_a   1.000
_cell.length_b   1.000
_cell.length_c   1.000
_cell.angle_alpha   90.00
_cell.angle_beta   90.00
_cell.angle_gamma   90.00
#
_symmetry.space_group_name_H-M   'P 1'
#
loop_
_entity.id
_entity.type
_entity.pdbx_description
1 polymer ?
#
loop_
_entity_poly.entity_id
_entity_poly.type
_entity_poly.pdbx_seq_one_letter_code
_entity_poly.pdbx_strand_id
1 'polypeptide(L)'
;MKLNDKRIGVALSGSFCTYDKVFKELQKLVDEGAKVQTIFSDASQTIDSRFGKAEEFVQKAEKLTGIRPMRTIAEAEPIGPKELLDLLIILPCTGNTIAKLANGITDTPVLMAAKAHLRNEKPLLLSVSTNDALGMNMKNIGLLLNAKHIYFVPFGQDDCVKKPNSLVCDGKQVVGTINEVMAGRQIQPVIL
;
A
#
# COMPACT_ATOMS: atom_id res chain seq x y z
N MET A 1 6.65 -6.27 18.28
CA MET A 1 6.25 -7.69 18.04
C MET A 1 6.87 -8.08 16.70
N LYS A 2 7.63 -9.16 16.64
CA LYS A 2 8.18 -9.61 15.34
C LYS A 2 7.03 -10.12 14.46
N LEU A 3 7.12 -9.84 13.16
CA LEU A 3 6.10 -10.23 12.18
C LEU A 3 6.28 -11.68 11.70
N ASN A 4 6.90 -12.53 12.54
CA ASN A 4 7.21 -13.91 12.20
C ASN A 4 5.97 -14.64 11.67
N ASP A 5 6.13 -15.25 10.50
CA ASP A 5 5.11 -16.03 9.79
C ASP A 5 3.83 -15.27 9.38
N LYS A 6 3.74 -13.96 9.61
CA LYS A 6 2.62 -13.16 9.13
C LYS A 6 2.68 -13.03 7.62
N ARG A 7 1.54 -13.27 6.97
CA ARG A 7 1.38 -13.16 5.52
C ARG A 7 0.92 -11.74 5.19
N ILE A 8 1.87 -10.91 4.73
CA ILE A 8 1.61 -9.49 4.44
C ILE A 8 1.61 -9.27 2.94
N GLY A 9 0.50 -8.76 2.42
CA GLY A 9 0.43 -8.25 1.06
C GLY A 9 1.00 -6.84 0.99
N VAL A 10 1.92 -6.57 0.07
CA VAL A 10 2.41 -5.21 -0.24
C VAL A 10 2.05 -4.87 -1.67
N ALA A 11 1.05 -4.00 -1.83
CA ALA A 11 0.55 -3.57 -3.12
C ALA A 11 1.19 -2.24 -3.54
N LEU A 12 1.82 -2.22 -4.73
CA LEU A 12 2.55 -1.07 -5.25
C LEU A 12 1.74 -0.34 -6.32
N SER A 13 1.54 0.97 -6.15
CA SER A 13 0.95 1.84 -7.16
C SER A 13 1.95 2.87 -7.69
N GLY A 14 1.58 3.66 -8.69
CA GLY A 14 2.48 4.43 -9.56
C GLY A 14 3.13 5.69 -8.96
N SER A 15 3.43 5.75 -7.66
CA SER A 15 4.23 6.83 -7.08
C SER A 15 5.73 6.50 -7.12
N PHE A 16 6.30 6.48 -8.33
CA PHE A 16 7.67 6.00 -8.60
C PHE A 16 8.76 6.72 -7.80
N CYS A 17 8.58 8.01 -7.51
CA CYS A 17 9.55 8.79 -6.74
C CYS A 17 9.73 8.32 -5.28
N THR A 18 8.83 7.49 -4.78
CA THR A 18 8.89 6.93 -3.43
C THR A 18 9.45 5.52 -3.37
N TYR A 19 9.71 4.88 -4.50
CA TYR A 19 10.08 3.45 -4.56
C TYR A 19 11.34 3.10 -3.77
N ASP A 20 12.37 3.95 -3.76
CA ASP A 20 13.55 3.71 -2.92
C ASP A 20 13.21 3.59 -1.44
N LYS A 21 12.27 4.39 -0.94
CA LYS A 21 11.77 4.30 0.43
C LYS A 21 10.91 3.04 0.61
N VAL A 22 10.04 2.77 -0.35
CA VAL A 22 9.16 1.58 -0.35
C VAL A 22 9.97 0.28 -0.28
N PHE A 23 11.01 0.14 -1.08
CA PHE A 23 11.85 -1.06 -1.06
C PHE A 23 12.65 -1.22 0.24
N LYS A 24 13.01 -0.11 0.92
CA LYS A 24 13.60 -0.17 2.26
C LYS A 24 12.60 -0.69 3.31
N GLU A 25 11.35 -0.24 3.24
CA GLU A 25 10.31 -0.74 4.13
C GLU A 25 9.95 -2.20 3.83
N LEU A 26 9.91 -2.58 2.54
CA LEU A 26 9.72 -3.97 2.12
C LEU A 26 10.82 -4.88 2.70
N GLN A 27 12.10 -4.45 2.65
CA GLN A 27 13.21 -5.17 3.26
C GLN A 27 13.01 -5.35 4.76
N LYS A 28 12.59 -4.29 5.48
CA LYS A 28 12.33 -4.40 6.92
C LYS A 28 11.25 -5.42 7.26
N LEU A 29 10.17 -5.50 6.44
CA LEU A 29 9.12 -6.51 6.66
C LEU A 29 9.67 -7.93 6.54
N VAL A 30 10.52 -8.16 5.54
CA VAL A 30 11.20 -9.46 5.35
C VAL A 30 12.16 -9.75 6.53
N ASP A 31 12.95 -8.76 6.95
CA ASP A 31 13.89 -8.88 8.08
C ASP A 31 13.17 -9.15 9.42
N GLU A 32 11.93 -8.64 9.57
CA GLU A 32 11.05 -8.92 10.72
C GLU A 32 10.40 -10.33 10.64
N GLY A 33 10.66 -11.10 9.60
CA GLY A 33 10.20 -12.48 9.43
C GLY A 33 8.82 -12.62 8.76
N ALA A 34 8.29 -11.55 8.15
CA ALA A 34 7.05 -11.63 7.41
C ALA A 34 7.20 -12.42 6.08
N LYS A 35 6.16 -13.17 5.72
CA LYS A 35 6.00 -13.72 4.37
C LYS A 35 5.33 -12.67 3.50
N VAL A 36 6.08 -12.04 2.61
CA VAL A 36 5.62 -10.86 1.88
C VAL A 36 5.24 -11.21 0.44
N GLN A 37 3.96 -11.06 0.10
CA GLN A 37 3.44 -11.15 -1.26
C GLN A 37 3.31 -9.75 -1.87
N THR A 38 4.05 -9.46 -2.92
CA THR A 38 3.93 -8.20 -3.64
C THR A 38 2.87 -8.26 -4.74
N ILE A 39 2.13 -7.15 -4.92
CA ILE A 39 1.08 -6.98 -5.94
C ILE A 39 1.36 -5.67 -6.68
N PHE A 40 1.45 -5.70 -8.00
CA PHE A 40 1.74 -4.52 -8.81
C PHE A 40 0.49 -4.02 -9.54
N SER A 41 0.23 -2.70 -9.49
CA SER A 41 -0.76 -2.08 -10.35
C SER A 41 -0.29 -2.06 -11.80
N ASP A 42 -1.20 -1.88 -12.76
CA ASP A 42 -0.82 -1.82 -14.18
C ASP A 42 0.25 -0.74 -14.42
N ALA A 43 0.07 0.47 -13.88
CA ALA A 43 1.05 1.54 -14.00
C ALA A 43 2.42 1.17 -13.40
N SER A 44 2.44 0.50 -12.25
CA SER A 44 3.69 0.16 -11.54
C SER A 44 4.52 -0.92 -12.23
N GLN A 45 3.90 -1.73 -13.09
CA GLN A 45 4.56 -2.83 -13.80
C GLN A 45 4.78 -2.58 -15.30
N THR A 46 4.25 -1.48 -15.87
CA THR A 46 4.34 -1.22 -17.31
C THR A 46 4.97 0.13 -17.66
N ILE A 47 4.97 1.10 -16.74
CA ILE A 47 5.47 2.45 -17.02
C ILE A 47 6.91 2.59 -16.55
N ASP A 48 7.84 2.72 -17.50
CA ASP A 48 9.21 3.14 -17.22
C ASP A 48 9.23 4.61 -16.79
N SER A 49 10.02 4.92 -15.80
CA SER A 49 10.13 6.26 -15.25
C SER A 49 11.60 6.70 -15.12
N ARG A 50 11.82 7.98 -14.83
CA ARG A 50 13.16 8.49 -14.53
C ARG A 50 13.80 7.85 -13.28
N PHE A 51 13.05 7.09 -12.50
CA PHE A 51 13.50 6.41 -11.28
C PHE A 51 13.88 4.95 -11.52
N GLY A 52 13.64 4.42 -12.71
CA GLY A 52 13.97 3.05 -13.11
C GLY A 52 12.92 2.45 -14.05
N LYS A 53 13.25 1.28 -14.57
CA LYS A 53 12.35 0.52 -15.43
C LYS A 53 11.35 -0.27 -14.59
N ALA A 54 10.11 -0.37 -15.07
CA ALA A 54 9.04 -1.08 -14.38
C ALA A 54 9.41 -2.54 -14.08
N GLU A 55 9.96 -3.25 -15.05
CA GLU A 55 10.36 -4.65 -14.90
C GLU A 55 11.50 -4.85 -13.87
N GLU A 56 12.42 -3.89 -13.76
CA GLU A 56 13.49 -3.93 -12.74
C GLU A 56 12.92 -3.88 -11.31
N PHE A 57 11.86 -3.09 -11.09
CA PHE A 57 11.18 -3.03 -9.81
C PHE A 57 10.44 -4.34 -9.48
N VAL A 58 9.80 -4.96 -10.48
CA VAL A 58 9.14 -6.26 -10.33
C VAL A 58 10.15 -7.33 -9.94
N GLN A 59 11.27 -7.42 -10.67
CA GLN A 59 12.34 -8.39 -10.39
C GLN A 59 13.01 -8.14 -9.03
N LYS A 60 13.20 -6.87 -8.67
CA LYS A 60 13.74 -6.48 -7.35
C LYS A 60 12.82 -6.94 -6.22
N ALA A 61 11.50 -6.79 -6.38
CA ALA A 61 10.52 -7.25 -5.40
C ALA A 61 10.56 -8.77 -5.25
N GLU A 62 10.57 -9.51 -6.36
CA GLU A 62 10.66 -10.96 -6.37
C GLU A 62 11.94 -11.47 -5.70
N LYS A 63 13.09 -10.88 -6.07
CA LYS A 63 14.38 -11.22 -5.46
C LYS A 63 14.40 -10.97 -3.95
N LEU A 64 13.78 -9.90 -3.49
CA LEU A 64 13.79 -9.50 -2.09
C LEU A 64 12.87 -10.38 -1.25
N THR A 65 11.69 -10.73 -1.77
CA THR A 65 10.69 -11.51 -1.02
C THR A 65 10.81 -13.01 -1.23
N GLY A 66 11.50 -13.45 -2.30
CA GLY A 66 11.53 -14.85 -2.73
C GLY A 66 10.18 -15.35 -3.29
N ILE A 67 9.20 -14.47 -3.50
CA ILE A 67 7.85 -14.81 -3.95
C ILE A 67 7.53 -14.03 -5.23
N ARG A 68 7.04 -14.72 -6.26
CA ARG A 68 6.64 -14.10 -7.53
C ARG A 68 5.54 -13.06 -7.28
N PRO A 69 5.69 -11.81 -7.77
CA PRO A 69 4.69 -10.77 -7.67
C PRO A 69 3.38 -11.12 -8.41
N MET A 70 2.25 -10.75 -7.84
CA MET A 70 0.95 -10.78 -8.53
C MET A 70 0.86 -9.56 -9.46
N ARG A 71 0.51 -9.80 -10.73
CA ARG A 71 0.53 -8.77 -11.79
C ARG A 71 -0.80 -8.61 -12.50
N THR A 72 -1.76 -9.49 -12.24
CA THR A 72 -3.08 -9.49 -12.89
C THR A 72 -4.22 -9.52 -11.86
N ILE A 73 -5.39 -9.07 -12.30
CA ILE A 73 -6.63 -9.16 -11.50
C ILE A 73 -6.93 -10.63 -11.14
N ALA A 74 -6.71 -11.54 -12.10
CA ALA A 74 -6.95 -12.98 -11.89
C ALA A 74 -6.00 -13.60 -10.85
N GLU A 75 -4.75 -13.12 -10.75
CA GLU A 75 -3.80 -13.55 -9.72
C GLU A 75 -4.17 -12.98 -8.32
N ALA A 76 -4.75 -11.78 -8.26
CA ALA A 76 -5.12 -11.12 -7.01
C ALA A 76 -6.49 -11.60 -6.45
N GLU A 77 -7.41 -12.04 -7.30
CA GLU A 77 -8.76 -12.47 -6.88
C GLU A 77 -8.74 -13.57 -5.80
N PRO A 78 -7.88 -14.61 -5.88
CA PRO A 78 -7.81 -15.69 -4.88
C PRO A 78 -7.42 -15.23 -3.46
N ILE A 79 -6.93 -13.99 -3.28
CA ILE A 79 -6.60 -13.44 -1.94
C ILE A 79 -7.80 -13.54 -1.00
N GLY A 80 -9.02 -13.30 -1.50
CA GLY A 80 -10.24 -13.38 -0.72
C GLY A 80 -10.66 -14.82 -0.39
N PRO A 81 -11.07 -15.63 -1.38
CA PRO A 81 -11.61 -16.97 -1.14
C PRO A 81 -10.63 -17.94 -0.48
N LYS A 82 -9.31 -17.75 -0.66
CA LYS A 82 -8.27 -18.57 -0.04
C LYS A 82 -7.65 -17.96 1.22
N GLU A 83 -8.10 -16.79 1.64
CA GLU A 83 -7.57 -16.06 2.81
C GLU A 83 -6.04 -15.97 2.83
N LEU A 84 -5.44 -15.59 1.72
CA LEU A 84 -3.99 -15.69 1.53
C LEU A 84 -3.18 -14.75 2.42
N LEU A 85 -3.76 -13.65 2.91
CA LEU A 85 -3.07 -12.59 3.65
C LEU A 85 -3.69 -12.37 5.03
N ASP A 86 -2.87 -11.96 5.97
CA ASP A 86 -3.30 -11.53 7.30
C ASP A 86 -3.50 -10.01 7.36
N LEU A 87 -2.73 -9.26 6.55
CA LEU A 87 -2.82 -7.82 6.35
C LEU A 87 -2.44 -7.49 4.90
N LEU A 88 -3.12 -6.49 4.32
CA LEU A 88 -2.72 -5.89 3.04
C LEU A 88 -2.34 -4.43 3.25
N ILE A 89 -1.18 -4.01 2.78
CA ILE A 89 -0.79 -2.60 2.71
C ILE A 89 -0.66 -2.15 1.25
N ILE A 90 -1.25 -0.99 0.91
CA ILE A 90 -0.98 -0.32 -0.37
C ILE A 90 0.15 0.70 -0.12
N LEU A 91 1.34 0.40 -0.61
CA LEU A 91 2.58 1.14 -0.35
C LEU A 91 3.41 1.25 -1.65
N PRO A 92 3.46 2.42 -2.30
CA PRO A 92 2.72 3.66 -1.99
C PRO A 92 1.26 3.59 -2.45
N CYS A 93 0.37 4.41 -1.85
CA CYS A 93 -1.02 4.56 -2.28
C CYS A 93 -1.21 5.93 -2.97
N THR A 94 -1.35 5.92 -4.30
CA THR A 94 -1.53 7.14 -5.11
C THR A 94 -2.95 7.69 -5.00
N GLY A 95 -3.14 8.98 -5.33
CA GLY A 95 -4.45 9.62 -5.40
C GLY A 95 -5.44 8.89 -6.30
N ASN A 96 -4.99 8.37 -7.45
CA ASN A 96 -5.82 7.55 -8.34
C ASN A 96 -6.31 6.27 -7.64
N THR A 97 -5.44 5.58 -6.92
CA THR A 97 -5.79 4.37 -6.16
C THR A 97 -6.74 4.68 -5.01
N ILE A 98 -6.49 5.77 -4.27
CA ILE A 98 -7.37 6.29 -3.19
C ILE A 98 -8.76 6.59 -3.75
N ALA A 99 -8.85 7.34 -4.86
CA ALA A 99 -10.12 7.71 -5.48
C ALA A 99 -10.90 6.48 -5.94
N LYS A 100 -10.26 5.54 -6.62
CA LYS A 100 -10.90 4.31 -7.08
C LYS A 100 -11.37 3.43 -5.92
N LEU A 101 -10.55 3.26 -4.89
CA LEU A 101 -10.90 2.48 -3.70
C LEU A 101 -12.12 3.08 -2.99
N ALA A 102 -12.14 4.41 -2.77
CA ALA A 102 -13.25 5.12 -2.14
C ALA A 102 -14.57 5.01 -2.92
N ASN A 103 -14.50 4.79 -4.23
CA ASN A 103 -15.67 4.65 -5.11
C ASN A 103 -15.98 3.19 -5.50
N GLY A 104 -15.32 2.20 -4.88
CA GLY A 104 -15.59 0.79 -5.12
C GLY A 104 -15.14 0.26 -6.49
N ILE A 105 -14.24 0.98 -7.18
CA ILE A 105 -13.69 0.59 -8.49
C ILE A 105 -12.59 -0.44 -8.29
N THR A 106 -12.62 -1.54 -9.05
CA THR A 106 -11.69 -2.68 -8.90
C THR A 106 -11.10 -3.12 -10.24
N ASP A 107 -10.53 -2.18 -10.97
CA ASP A 107 -10.02 -2.34 -12.33
C ASP A 107 -8.50 -2.55 -12.42
N THR A 108 -7.83 -2.79 -11.28
CA THR A 108 -6.40 -3.10 -11.23
C THR A 108 -6.12 -4.26 -10.28
N PRO A 109 -4.96 -4.95 -10.38
CA PRO A 109 -4.58 -6.01 -9.44
C PRO A 109 -4.55 -5.53 -7.98
N VAL A 110 -4.07 -4.31 -7.73
CA VAL A 110 -4.04 -3.68 -6.39
C VAL A 110 -5.44 -3.49 -5.81
N LEU A 111 -6.37 -2.97 -6.61
CA LEU A 111 -7.75 -2.74 -6.17
C LEU A 111 -8.54 -4.05 -6.04
N MET A 112 -8.26 -5.04 -6.87
CA MET A 112 -8.83 -6.38 -6.73
C MET A 112 -8.32 -7.04 -5.44
N ALA A 113 -7.02 -6.94 -5.13
CA ALA A 113 -6.47 -7.42 -3.87
C ALA A 113 -7.14 -6.75 -2.67
N ALA A 114 -7.31 -5.42 -2.70
CA ALA A 114 -7.96 -4.67 -1.63
C ALA A 114 -9.42 -5.13 -1.42
N LYS A 115 -10.21 -5.22 -2.50
CA LYS A 115 -11.59 -5.72 -2.46
C LYS A 115 -11.65 -7.15 -1.91
N ALA A 116 -10.83 -8.05 -2.45
CA ALA A 116 -10.79 -9.45 -2.06
C ALA A 116 -10.41 -9.63 -0.58
N HIS A 117 -9.50 -8.80 -0.06
CA HIS A 117 -9.06 -8.82 1.32
C HIS A 117 -10.12 -8.26 2.28
N LEU A 118 -10.70 -7.09 1.95
CA LEU A 118 -11.73 -6.42 2.75
C LEU A 118 -13.03 -7.23 2.87
N ARG A 119 -13.41 -8.03 1.85
CA ARG A 119 -14.60 -8.90 1.95
C ARG A 119 -14.53 -9.91 3.12
N ASN A 120 -13.32 -10.22 3.59
CA ASN A 120 -13.09 -11.11 4.73
C ASN A 120 -12.89 -10.33 6.03
N GLU A 121 -13.25 -9.04 6.06
CA GLU A 121 -13.11 -8.15 7.22
C GLU A 121 -11.68 -8.04 7.75
N LYS A 122 -10.69 -8.32 6.87
CA LYS A 122 -9.26 -8.23 7.21
C LYS A 122 -8.71 -6.82 6.98
N PRO A 123 -7.68 -6.43 7.75
CA PRO A 123 -7.19 -5.05 7.76
C PRO A 123 -6.47 -4.66 6.47
N LEU A 124 -6.89 -3.54 5.89
CA LEU A 124 -6.23 -2.84 4.79
C LEU A 124 -5.54 -1.59 5.32
N LEU A 125 -4.24 -1.46 5.08
CA LEU A 125 -3.43 -0.31 5.48
C LEU A 125 -3.08 0.54 4.25
N LEU A 126 -3.29 1.86 4.34
CA LEU A 126 -3.00 2.80 3.26
C LEU A 126 -1.81 3.68 3.60
N SER A 127 -0.83 3.71 2.71
CA SER A 127 0.35 4.56 2.78
C SER A 127 0.21 5.69 1.75
N VAL A 128 -0.41 6.79 2.14
CA VAL A 128 -0.72 7.92 1.26
C VAL A 128 0.55 8.47 0.60
N SER A 129 0.50 8.66 -0.70
CA SER A 129 1.58 9.29 -1.48
C SER A 129 1.00 9.94 -2.73
N THR A 130 0.54 11.18 -2.59
CA THR A 130 -0.07 11.91 -3.71
C THR A 130 0.08 13.43 -3.55
N ASN A 131 0.23 14.12 -4.67
CA ASN A 131 0.42 15.58 -4.72
C ASN A 131 -0.90 16.37 -4.82
N ASP A 132 -2.04 15.70 -4.80
CA ASP A 132 -3.38 16.28 -4.85
C ASP A 132 -4.26 15.91 -3.64
N ALA A 133 -3.63 15.43 -2.57
CA ALA A 133 -4.35 14.95 -1.38
C ALA A 133 -5.19 16.03 -0.68
N LEU A 134 -4.69 17.26 -0.60
CA LEU A 134 -5.44 18.41 -0.04
C LEU A 134 -6.39 19.05 -1.06
N GLY A 135 -6.39 18.56 -2.31
CA GLY A 135 -7.35 18.93 -3.34
C GLY A 135 -8.52 17.93 -3.40
N MET A 136 -8.78 17.43 -4.60
CA MET A 136 -9.91 16.52 -4.87
C MET A 136 -9.87 15.19 -4.09
N ASN A 137 -8.68 14.74 -3.69
CA ASN A 137 -8.55 13.48 -2.96
C ASN A 137 -8.79 13.58 -1.44
N MET A 138 -8.88 14.78 -0.85
CA MET A 138 -9.18 14.91 0.58
C MET A 138 -10.53 14.28 0.96
N LYS A 139 -11.55 14.44 0.12
CA LYS A 139 -12.85 13.79 0.34
C LYS A 139 -12.74 12.25 0.33
N ASN A 140 -11.93 11.71 -0.57
CA ASN A 140 -11.72 10.27 -0.69
C ASN A 140 -10.94 9.71 0.51
N ILE A 141 -9.93 10.44 0.98
CA ILE A 141 -9.19 10.13 2.21
C ILE A 141 -10.15 10.15 3.40
N GLY A 142 -10.99 11.17 3.52
CA GLY A 142 -12.00 11.29 4.59
C GLY A 142 -13.00 10.13 4.59
N LEU A 143 -13.48 9.71 3.42
CA LEU A 143 -14.35 8.53 3.28
C LEU A 143 -13.66 7.26 3.76
N LEU A 144 -12.40 7.05 3.37
CA LEU A 144 -11.63 5.86 3.73
C LEU A 144 -11.18 5.85 5.19
N LEU A 145 -10.90 7.03 5.80
CA LEU A 145 -10.62 7.14 7.24
C LEU A 145 -11.81 6.70 8.11
N ASN A 146 -13.03 6.82 7.59
CA ASN A 146 -14.26 6.42 8.27
C ASN A 146 -14.74 5.00 7.88
N ALA A 147 -14.03 4.32 6.99
CA ALA A 147 -14.41 2.99 6.53
C ALA A 147 -13.91 1.90 7.49
N LYS A 148 -14.71 0.83 7.65
CA LYS A 148 -14.33 -0.32 8.47
C LYS A 148 -13.12 -1.04 7.89
N HIS A 149 -12.23 -1.50 8.77
CA HIS A 149 -11.04 -2.30 8.44
C HIS A 149 -10.02 -1.58 7.54
N ILE A 150 -10.16 -0.26 7.33
CA ILE A 150 -9.18 0.56 6.62
C ILE A 150 -8.44 1.43 7.64
N TYR A 151 -7.11 1.39 7.56
CA TYR A 151 -6.18 2.07 8.45
C TYR A 151 -5.18 2.86 7.62
N PHE A 152 -4.51 3.82 8.27
CA PHE A 152 -3.54 4.67 7.59
C PHE A 152 -2.18 4.65 8.29
N VAL A 153 -1.11 4.57 7.52
CA VAL A 153 0.21 4.97 8.01
C VAL A 153 0.14 6.48 8.27
N PRO A 154 0.63 7.00 9.40
CA PRO A 154 0.66 8.42 9.68
C PRO A 154 1.20 9.23 8.50
N PHE A 155 0.54 10.32 8.15
CA PHE A 155 0.86 11.12 6.96
C PHE A 155 0.72 12.61 7.22
N GLY A 156 1.46 13.41 6.46
CA GLY A 156 1.46 14.86 6.53
C GLY A 156 1.98 15.50 5.25
N GLN A 157 2.14 16.82 5.23
CA GLN A 157 2.72 17.53 4.09
C GLN A 157 4.24 17.27 4.01
N ASP A 158 4.73 16.90 2.82
CA ASP A 158 6.17 16.71 2.59
C ASP A 158 6.91 18.04 2.29
N ASP A 159 6.27 18.94 1.57
CA ASP A 159 6.80 20.28 1.23
C ASP A 159 5.62 21.25 1.03
N CYS A 160 5.20 21.90 2.10
CA CYS A 160 4.05 22.80 2.08
C CYS A 160 4.25 24.06 1.21
N VAL A 161 5.49 24.39 0.83
CA VAL A 161 5.81 25.56 -0.02
C VAL A 161 5.79 25.18 -1.50
N LYS A 162 6.53 24.13 -1.87
CA LYS A 162 6.64 23.71 -3.28
C LYS A 162 5.51 22.81 -3.76
N LYS A 163 4.87 22.10 -2.83
CA LYS A 163 3.79 21.13 -3.10
C LYS A 163 2.65 21.29 -2.09
N PRO A 164 1.95 22.44 -2.11
CA PRO A 164 1.00 22.80 -1.05
C PRO A 164 -0.17 21.81 -0.87
N ASN A 165 -0.47 21.00 -1.87
CA ASN A 165 -1.56 20.01 -1.83
C ASN A 165 -1.07 18.57 -1.61
N SER A 166 0.25 18.35 -1.45
CA SER A 166 0.82 17.01 -1.33
C SER A 166 0.76 16.49 0.10
N LEU A 167 0.33 15.23 0.24
CA LEU A 167 0.47 14.46 1.47
C LEU A 167 1.26 13.18 1.20
N VAL A 168 2.17 12.88 2.12
CA VAL A 168 3.01 11.67 2.07
C VAL A 168 3.03 11.02 3.45
N CYS A 169 2.97 9.70 3.49
CA CYS A 169 3.11 8.96 4.72
C CYS A 169 4.54 9.06 5.30
N ASP A 170 4.65 8.97 6.61
CA ASP A 170 5.95 8.73 7.26
C ASP A 170 6.32 7.24 7.13
N GLY A 171 7.16 6.92 6.15
CA GLY A 171 7.60 5.55 5.89
C GLY A 171 8.23 4.86 7.11
N LYS A 172 8.86 5.62 8.02
CA LYS A 172 9.47 5.05 9.23
C LYS A 172 8.45 4.40 10.18
N GLN A 173 7.18 4.77 10.04
CA GLN A 173 6.09 4.25 10.88
C GLN A 173 5.38 3.04 10.28
N VAL A 174 5.76 2.56 9.10
CA VAL A 174 5.09 1.42 8.43
C VAL A 174 5.04 0.19 9.33
N VAL A 175 6.18 -0.28 9.84
CA VAL A 175 6.24 -1.48 10.70
C VAL A 175 5.48 -1.26 12.02
N GLY A 176 5.63 -0.09 12.64
CA GLY A 176 4.90 0.27 13.86
C GLY A 176 3.38 0.27 13.64
N THR A 177 2.94 0.86 12.50
CA THR A 177 1.52 0.88 12.13
C THR A 177 0.98 -0.53 11.87
N ILE A 178 1.72 -1.39 11.19
CA ILE A 178 1.32 -2.78 10.97
C ILE A 178 1.08 -3.50 12.30
N ASN A 179 1.96 -3.32 13.29
CA ASN A 179 1.79 -3.92 14.61
C ASN A 179 0.51 -3.45 15.32
N GLU A 180 0.19 -2.14 15.25
CA GLU A 180 -1.05 -1.60 15.83
C GLU A 180 -2.30 -2.10 15.08
N VAL A 181 -2.24 -2.13 13.77
CA VAL A 181 -3.34 -2.61 12.90
C VAL A 181 -3.61 -4.09 13.11
N MET A 182 -2.57 -4.92 13.29
CA MET A 182 -2.71 -6.33 13.64
C MET A 182 -3.37 -6.54 15.03
N ALA A 183 -3.31 -5.52 15.90
CA ALA A 183 -4.03 -5.47 17.17
C ALA A 183 -5.40 -4.76 17.08
N GLY A 184 -5.88 -4.44 15.86
CA GLY A 184 -7.16 -3.80 15.60
C GLY A 184 -7.22 -2.30 15.90
N ARG A 185 -6.07 -1.60 15.95
CA ARG A 185 -5.99 -0.19 16.31
C ARG A 185 -5.37 0.67 15.21
N GLN A 186 -5.89 1.88 15.02
CA GLN A 186 -5.22 2.93 14.25
C GLN A 186 -4.11 3.54 15.12
N ILE A 187 -2.87 3.55 14.63
CA ILE A 187 -1.77 4.28 15.29
C ILE A 187 -2.07 5.78 15.36
N GLN A 188 -1.68 6.44 16.44
CA GLN A 188 -1.87 7.87 16.64
C GLN A 188 -0.54 8.58 16.91
N PRO A 189 -0.40 9.86 16.49
CA PRO A 189 -1.34 10.60 15.65
C PRO A 189 -1.36 10.07 14.21
N VAL A 190 -2.52 10.08 13.55
CA VAL A 190 -2.65 9.67 12.14
C VAL A 190 -2.30 10.81 11.18
N ILE A 191 -2.50 12.05 11.59
CA ILE A 191 -2.10 13.27 10.86
C ILE A 191 -0.92 13.92 11.58
N LEU A 192 0.16 14.19 10.83
CA LEU A 192 1.43 14.74 11.32
C LEU A 192 1.53 16.25 11.03
#